data_4fa606cc857fcd9564e27e5a096cbf82
#
_entry.id   4fa606cc857fcd9564e27e5a096cbf82
#
_cell.length_a   1.000
_cell.length_b   1.000
_cell.length_c   1.000
_cell.angle_alpha   90.00
_cell.angle_beta   90.00
_cell.angle_gamma   90.00
#
_symmetry.space_group_name_H-M   'P 1'
#
loop_
_entity.id
_entity.type
_entity.pdbx_description
1 polymer ?
#
loop_
_entity_poly.entity_id
_entity_poly.type
_entity_poly.pdbx_seq_one_letter_code
_entity_poly.pdbx_strand_id
1 'polypeptide(L)'
;MGPIQKIESREAVVSRMLALIEQAKGKRCDLVVFPELCLTTFFPRWYMEDQAEVDQYFETEMPNAATAPLFAAAKSAGIAISFGYAELTPEGQHFNTSILTDKAGNIVGKYRKTHLPGHREYDNGRAFQHLEKRYFLEGDTGFPVWRTQDAIMGMCICNDRRWPEVYRVMGLQGVELVMLGYNTPSVNSQMSDEALDKRLYHSELSMTAGAYQN
;
A
#
# COMPACT_ATOMS: atom_id res chain seq x y z
N MET A 1 9.26 -4.17 7.60
CA MET A 1 9.85 -4.57 6.30
C MET A 1 10.77 -3.46 5.83
N GLY A 2 12.03 -3.76 5.53
CA GLY A 2 13.00 -2.76 5.08
C GLY A 2 12.79 -2.39 3.59
N PRO A 3 13.58 -1.44 3.06
CA PRO A 3 13.49 -1.05 1.66
C PRO A 3 13.76 -2.25 0.74
N ILE A 4 13.10 -2.25 -0.40
CA ILE A 4 13.28 -3.25 -1.45
C ILE A 4 14.17 -2.65 -2.53
N GLN A 5 15.25 -3.34 -2.87
CA GLN A 5 16.18 -2.89 -3.89
C GLN A 5 15.64 -3.20 -5.30
N LYS A 6 16.05 -2.41 -6.30
CA LYS A 6 15.58 -2.59 -7.70
C LYS A 6 15.88 -3.99 -8.25
N ILE A 7 16.97 -4.61 -7.79
CA ILE A 7 17.43 -5.93 -8.25
C ILE A 7 16.81 -7.12 -7.49
N GLU A 8 16.05 -6.87 -6.43
CA GLU A 8 15.42 -7.96 -5.66
C GLU A 8 14.26 -8.58 -6.45
N SER A 9 14.24 -9.91 -6.51
CA SER A 9 13.13 -10.64 -7.12
C SER A 9 11.90 -10.66 -6.21
N ARG A 10 10.71 -10.92 -6.78
CA ARG A 10 9.47 -11.10 -6.00
C ARG A 10 9.60 -12.23 -4.99
N GLU A 11 10.26 -13.33 -5.36
CA GLU A 11 10.47 -14.47 -4.47
C GLU A 11 11.32 -14.10 -3.25
N ALA A 12 12.35 -13.27 -3.43
CA ALA A 12 13.18 -12.78 -2.33
C ALA A 12 12.36 -11.89 -1.39
N VAL A 13 11.52 -11.01 -1.95
CA VAL A 13 10.62 -10.15 -1.19
C VAL A 13 9.57 -10.97 -0.45
N VAL A 14 8.92 -11.92 -1.12
CA VAL A 14 7.93 -12.85 -0.52
C VAL A 14 8.56 -13.64 0.63
N SER A 15 9.79 -14.12 0.47
CA SER A 15 10.51 -14.81 1.56
C SER A 15 10.69 -13.94 2.81
N ARG A 16 10.99 -12.64 2.63
CA ARG A 16 11.05 -11.69 3.76
C ARG A 16 9.68 -11.47 4.41
N MET A 17 8.62 -11.39 3.61
CA MET A 17 7.24 -11.26 4.13
C MET A 17 6.83 -12.50 4.91
N LEU A 18 7.15 -13.70 4.43
CA LEU A 18 6.93 -14.97 5.14
C LEU A 18 7.61 -15.00 6.51
N ALA A 19 8.88 -14.57 6.57
CA ALA A 19 9.61 -14.47 7.84
C ALA A 19 8.93 -13.50 8.83
N LEU A 20 8.35 -12.40 8.34
CA LEU A 20 7.60 -11.45 9.17
C LEU A 20 6.26 -12.02 9.64
N ILE A 21 5.56 -12.80 8.83
CA ILE A 21 4.34 -13.51 9.24
C ILE A 21 4.66 -14.50 10.36
N GLU A 22 5.75 -15.25 10.26
CA GLU A 22 6.15 -16.19 11.33
C GLU A 22 6.53 -15.45 12.62
N GLN A 23 7.22 -14.30 12.53
CA GLN A 23 7.48 -13.45 13.70
C GLN A 23 6.18 -12.93 14.33
N ALA A 24 5.21 -12.52 13.52
CA ALA A 24 3.89 -12.06 13.98
C ALA A 24 3.13 -13.19 14.70
N LYS A 25 3.18 -14.40 14.18
CA LYS A 25 2.64 -15.60 14.82
C LYS A 25 3.25 -15.82 16.20
N GLY A 26 4.58 -15.74 16.32
CA GLY A 26 5.27 -15.83 17.62
C GLY A 26 4.85 -14.75 18.61
N LYS A 27 4.42 -13.59 18.12
CA LYS A 27 3.87 -12.48 18.92
C LYS A 27 2.36 -12.56 19.14
N ARG A 28 1.69 -13.56 18.61
CA ARG A 28 0.24 -13.75 18.68
C ARG A 28 -0.55 -12.58 18.09
N CYS A 29 -0.08 -12.03 16.96
CA CYS A 29 -0.78 -11.00 16.22
C CYS A 29 -1.99 -11.60 15.48
N ASP A 30 -3.07 -10.83 15.37
CA ASP A 30 -4.28 -11.20 14.60
C ASP A 30 -4.22 -10.68 13.16
N LEU A 31 -3.46 -9.60 12.93
CA LEU A 31 -3.33 -8.92 11.64
C LEU A 31 -1.89 -8.45 11.43
N VAL A 32 -1.40 -8.59 10.21
CA VAL A 32 -0.15 -7.97 9.75
C VAL A 32 -0.43 -7.03 8.60
N VAL A 33 -0.02 -5.77 8.73
CA VAL A 33 -0.13 -4.76 7.69
C VAL A 33 1.24 -4.50 7.08
N PHE A 34 1.38 -4.78 5.79
CA PHE A 34 2.58 -4.50 5.02
C PHE A 34 2.49 -3.14 4.31
N PRO A 35 3.63 -2.56 3.90
CA PRO A 35 3.64 -1.28 3.21
C PRO A 35 2.95 -1.28 1.84
N GLU A 36 2.75 -0.08 1.30
CA GLU A 36 2.39 0.19 -0.09
C GLU A 36 3.40 -0.44 -1.06
N LEU A 37 2.93 -1.00 -2.19
CA LEU A 37 3.76 -1.58 -3.26
C LEU A 37 4.86 -2.52 -2.73
N CYS A 38 4.51 -3.35 -1.75
CA CYS A 38 5.50 -4.10 -0.98
C CYS A 38 6.03 -5.38 -1.66
N LEU A 39 5.59 -5.68 -2.87
CA LEU A 39 6.11 -6.82 -3.66
C LEU A 39 7.29 -6.43 -4.54
N THR A 40 7.53 -5.13 -4.74
CA THR A 40 8.61 -4.61 -5.59
C THR A 40 9.26 -3.40 -4.93
N THR A 41 10.39 -2.97 -5.48
CA THR A 41 10.91 -1.63 -5.17
C THR A 41 9.84 -0.56 -5.48
N PHE A 42 9.92 0.62 -4.84
CA PHE A 42 9.02 1.73 -5.16
C PHE A 42 9.40 2.34 -6.52
N PHE A 43 9.02 1.65 -7.60
CA PHE A 43 9.39 1.98 -8.97
C PHE A 43 8.91 3.36 -9.47
N PRO A 44 7.89 4.04 -8.91
CA PRO A 44 7.54 5.40 -9.32
C PRO A 44 8.64 6.45 -9.14
N ARG A 45 9.81 6.07 -8.59
CA ARG A 45 11.01 6.91 -8.54
C ARG A 45 11.79 7.00 -9.84
N TRP A 46 11.58 6.06 -10.77
CA TRP A 46 12.31 6.02 -12.03
C TRP A 46 11.38 6.33 -13.18
N TYR A 47 11.88 7.15 -14.10
CA TYR A 47 11.20 7.43 -15.35
C TYR A 47 11.48 6.30 -16.32
N MET A 48 10.43 5.63 -16.78
CA MET A 48 10.47 4.55 -17.76
C MET A 48 9.59 4.96 -18.95
N GLU A 49 10.08 4.73 -20.16
CA GLU A 49 9.35 5.03 -21.40
C GLU A 49 8.68 3.77 -21.98
N ASP A 50 9.34 2.62 -21.82
CA ASP A 50 8.82 1.36 -22.33
C ASP A 50 7.77 0.80 -21.38
N GLN A 51 6.54 0.62 -21.90
CA GLN A 51 5.43 0.05 -21.14
C GLN A 51 5.74 -1.37 -20.65
N ALA A 52 6.46 -2.17 -21.45
CA ALA A 52 6.84 -3.52 -21.05
C ALA A 52 7.81 -3.53 -19.85
N GLU A 53 8.68 -2.50 -19.73
CA GLU A 53 9.50 -2.31 -18.52
C GLU A 53 8.62 -1.96 -17.30
N VAL A 54 7.62 -1.12 -17.49
CA VAL A 54 6.68 -0.73 -16.43
C VAL A 54 5.87 -1.94 -15.95
N ASP A 55 5.32 -2.71 -16.88
CA ASP A 55 4.42 -3.84 -16.57
C ASP A 55 5.10 -4.96 -15.78
N GLN A 56 6.43 -5.07 -15.80
CA GLN A 56 7.18 -6.02 -14.97
C GLN A 56 6.98 -5.83 -13.47
N TYR A 57 6.56 -4.64 -13.03
CA TYR A 57 6.28 -4.34 -11.63
C TYR A 57 4.86 -4.69 -11.20
N PHE A 58 3.99 -5.03 -12.15
CA PHE A 58 2.57 -5.23 -11.92
C PHE A 58 2.20 -6.70 -11.79
N GLU A 59 1.16 -6.96 -10.99
CA GLU A 59 0.53 -8.26 -10.84
C GLU A 59 -0.78 -8.28 -11.62
N THR A 60 -0.98 -9.29 -12.47
CA THR A 60 -2.19 -9.47 -13.28
C THR A 60 -3.29 -10.25 -12.56
N GLU A 61 -2.91 -10.95 -11.50
CA GLU A 61 -3.83 -11.71 -10.63
C GLU A 61 -3.32 -11.73 -9.18
N MET A 62 -4.23 -11.93 -8.23
CA MET A 62 -3.91 -12.04 -6.82
C MET A 62 -4.87 -13.05 -6.13
N PRO A 63 -4.35 -14.14 -5.51
CA PRO A 63 -2.94 -14.52 -5.50
C PRO A 63 -2.49 -15.10 -6.86
N ASN A 64 -1.19 -14.98 -7.13
CA ASN A 64 -0.50 -15.67 -8.22
C ASN A 64 0.53 -16.68 -7.67
N ALA A 65 1.27 -17.34 -8.55
CA ALA A 65 2.25 -18.36 -8.16
C ALA A 65 3.32 -17.84 -7.17
N ALA A 66 3.77 -16.58 -7.33
CA ALA A 66 4.78 -15.98 -6.45
C ALA A 66 4.19 -15.59 -5.09
N THR A 67 2.94 -15.14 -5.04
CA THR A 67 2.28 -14.60 -3.83
C THR A 67 1.45 -15.63 -3.07
N ALA A 68 1.00 -16.74 -3.70
CA ALA A 68 0.23 -17.80 -3.05
C ALA A 68 0.84 -18.31 -1.72
N PRO A 69 2.18 -18.39 -1.56
CA PRO A 69 2.77 -18.77 -0.28
C PRO A 69 2.42 -17.84 0.88
N LEU A 70 2.19 -16.53 0.63
CA LEU A 70 1.79 -15.57 1.68
C LEU A 70 0.40 -15.91 2.23
N PHE A 71 -0.54 -16.22 1.34
CA PHE A 71 -1.90 -16.61 1.72
C PHE A 71 -1.93 -17.93 2.48
N ALA A 72 -1.14 -18.90 2.03
CA ALA A 72 -1.00 -20.19 2.71
C ALA A 72 -0.40 -20.04 4.13
N ALA A 73 0.65 -19.20 4.27
CA ALA A 73 1.28 -18.93 5.57
C ALA A 73 0.33 -18.18 6.51
N ALA A 74 -0.38 -17.16 6.01
CA ALA A 74 -1.37 -16.40 6.76
C ALA A 74 -2.47 -17.33 7.30
N LYS A 75 -3.05 -18.15 6.42
CA LYS A 75 -4.02 -19.19 6.80
C LYS A 75 -3.49 -20.17 7.84
N SER A 76 -2.29 -20.72 7.63
CA SER A 76 -1.66 -21.67 8.57
C SER A 76 -1.39 -21.04 9.93
N ALA A 77 -1.05 -19.74 9.97
CA ALA A 77 -0.83 -19.01 11.19
C ALA A 77 -2.12 -18.51 11.86
N GLY A 78 -3.26 -18.54 11.16
CA GLY A 78 -4.53 -17.96 11.63
C GLY A 78 -4.47 -16.43 11.73
N ILE A 79 -3.68 -15.78 10.88
CA ILE A 79 -3.43 -14.33 10.87
C ILE A 79 -3.97 -13.73 9.58
N ALA A 80 -4.69 -12.62 9.68
CA ALA A 80 -5.03 -11.82 8.51
C ALA A 80 -3.82 -11.03 8.02
N ILE A 81 -3.76 -10.77 6.73
CA ILE A 81 -2.73 -9.91 6.13
C ILE A 81 -3.37 -8.82 5.28
N SER A 82 -2.76 -7.63 5.32
CA SER A 82 -3.04 -6.55 4.38
C SER A 82 -1.74 -6.10 3.74
N PHE A 83 -1.72 -5.97 2.41
CA PHE A 83 -0.53 -5.55 1.69
C PHE A 83 -0.85 -4.85 0.37
N GLY A 84 0.06 -3.94 -0.03
CA GLY A 84 -0.04 -3.17 -1.26
C GLY A 84 0.75 -3.78 -2.41
N TYR A 85 0.23 -3.67 -3.63
CA TYR A 85 0.88 -4.10 -4.87
C TYR A 85 0.44 -3.24 -6.07
N ALA A 86 1.18 -3.31 -7.16
CA ALA A 86 0.80 -2.70 -8.42
C ALA A 86 -0.10 -3.68 -9.20
N GLU A 87 -1.34 -3.30 -9.45
CA GLU A 87 -2.37 -4.10 -10.11
C GLU A 87 -2.47 -3.74 -11.59
N LEU A 88 -2.36 -4.74 -12.47
CA LEU A 88 -2.72 -4.64 -13.89
C LEU A 88 -4.00 -5.43 -14.12
N THR A 89 -5.08 -4.72 -14.50
CA THR A 89 -6.36 -5.38 -14.74
C THR A 89 -6.38 -6.07 -16.13
N PRO A 90 -7.32 -7.01 -16.37
CA PRO A 90 -7.49 -7.62 -17.68
C PRO A 90 -7.77 -6.61 -18.81
N GLU A 91 -8.32 -5.44 -18.48
CA GLU A 91 -8.61 -4.33 -19.40
C GLU A 91 -7.39 -3.43 -19.65
N GLY A 92 -6.22 -3.77 -19.09
CA GLY A 92 -4.99 -3.00 -19.23
C GLY A 92 -4.91 -1.75 -18.34
N GLN A 93 -5.69 -1.68 -17.27
CA GLN A 93 -5.66 -0.56 -16.32
C GLN A 93 -4.67 -0.81 -15.19
N HIS A 94 -3.94 0.23 -14.79
CA HIS A 94 -2.88 0.16 -13.80
C HIS A 94 -3.31 0.88 -12.51
N PHE A 95 -3.34 0.17 -11.37
CA PHE A 95 -3.72 0.73 -10.08
C PHE A 95 -2.68 0.45 -8.99
N ASN A 96 -2.55 1.38 -8.06
CA ASN A 96 -1.88 1.15 -6.78
C ASN A 96 -2.93 0.58 -5.82
N THR A 97 -2.82 -0.71 -5.52
CA THR A 97 -3.89 -1.50 -4.88
C THR A 97 -3.41 -2.07 -3.54
N SER A 98 -4.31 -2.14 -2.58
CA SER A 98 -4.14 -2.89 -1.32
C SER A 98 -5.25 -3.91 -1.16
N ILE A 99 -4.92 -5.05 -0.57
CA ILE A 99 -5.89 -6.09 -0.20
C ILE A 99 -5.89 -6.37 1.29
N LEU A 100 -7.00 -6.90 1.77
CA LEU A 100 -7.16 -7.46 3.11
C LEU A 100 -7.63 -8.91 2.99
N THR A 101 -7.01 -9.81 3.75
CA THR A 101 -7.50 -11.18 3.89
C THR A 101 -8.22 -11.38 5.23
N ASP A 102 -9.04 -12.43 5.29
CA ASP A 102 -9.44 -13.04 6.57
C ASP A 102 -8.33 -13.98 7.11
N LYS A 103 -8.56 -14.55 8.30
CA LYS A 103 -7.66 -15.55 8.92
C LYS A 103 -7.64 -16.90 8.19
N ALA A 104 -8.58 -17.13 7.28
CA ALA A 104 -8.61 -18.31 6.41
C ALA A 104 -7.84 -18.12 5.09
N GLY A 105 -7.27 -16.91 4.88
CA GLY A 105 -6.50 -16.55 3.70
C GLY A 105 -7.35 -16.14 2.49
N ASN A 106 -8.65 -15.88 2.67
CA ASN A 106 -9.50 -15.38 1.59
C ASN A 106 -9.37 -13.86 1.51
N ILE A 107 -9.31 -13.29 0.30
CA ILE A 107 -9.38 -11.85 0.10
C ILE A 107 -10.82 -11.41 0.41
N VAL A 108 -10.96 -10.55 1.42
CA VAL A 108 -12.25 -9.99 1.87
C VAL A 108 -12.39 -8.51 1.52
N GLY A 109 -11.28 -7.83 1.21
CA GLY A 109 -11.28 -6.42 0.83
C GLY A 109 -10.23 -6.10 -0.22
N LYS A 110 -10.57 -5.19 -1.13
CA LYS A 110 -9.66 -4.59 -2.11
C LYS A 110 -9.93 -3.09 -2.18
N TYR A 111 -8.87 -2.31 -2.12
CA TYR A 111 -8.88 -0.86 -2.24
C TYR A 111 -7.85 -0.40 -3.27
N ARG A 112 -8.23 0.53 -4.14
CA ARG A 112 -7.36 1.20 -5.12
C ARG A 112 -7.13 2.64 -4.70
N LYS A 113 -5.87 3.06 -4.63
CA LYS A 113 -5.45 4.38 -4.16
C LYS A 113 -6.10 5.50 -4.96
N THR A 114 -6.85 6.36 -4.28
CA THR A 114 -7.60 7.46 -4.91
C THR A 114 -6.72 8.71 -5.06
N HIS A 115 -5.94 9.08 -4.04
CA HIS A 115 -5.16 10.31 -4.04
C HIS A 115 -3.71 10.06 -4.47
N LEU A 116 -3.48 10.02 -5.77
CA LEU A 116 -2.14 9.84 -6.34
C LEU A 116 -1.30 11.10 -6.16
N PRO A 117 -0.15 11.04 -5.43
CA PRO A 117 0.78 12.15 -5.33
C PRO A 117 1.69 12.24 -6.56
N GLY A 118 2.53 13.28 -6.60
CA GLY A 118 3.58 13.41 -7.57
C GLY A 118 3.15 13.98 -8.91
N HIS A 119 3.78 13.54 -9.99
CA HIS A 119 3.68 14.13 -11.32
C HIS A 119 3.73 13.06 -12.42
N ARG A 120 3.52 13.46 -13.69
CA ARG A 120 3.51 12.55 -14.85
C ARG A 120 4.81 12.62 -15.64
N GLU A 121 5.33 13.82 -15.85
CA GLU A 121 6.47 14.06 -16.72
C GLU A 121 7.78 14.11 -15.92
N TYR A 122 8.89 13.79 -16.55
CA TYR A 122 10.20 13.90 -15.93
C TYR A 122 10.52 15.36 -15.56
N ASP A 123 11.01 15.58 -14.36
CA ASP A 123 11.31 16.91 -13.83
C ASP A 123 12.74 16.96 -13.28
N ASN A 124 13.64 17.66 -13.98
CA ASN A 124 15.04 17.81 -13.61
C ASN A 124 15.24 18.62 -12.30
N GLY A 125 14.26 19.41 -11.88
CA GLY A 125 14.32 20.25 -10.68
C GLY A 125 14.09 19.50 -9.38
N ARG A 126 13.74 18.22 -9.44
CA ARG A 126 13.42 17.43 -8.25
C ARG A 126 14.61 16.64 -7.74
N ALA A 127 14.71 16.53 -6.41
CA ALA A 127 15.71 15.69 -5.77
C ALA A 127 15.61 14.20 -6.19
N PHE A 128 14.39 13.73 -6.50
CA PHE A 128 14.08 12.43 -7.11
C PHE A 128 12.69 12.50 -7.73
N GLN A 129 12.42 11.62 -8.69
CA GLN A 129 11.10 11.56 -9.32
C GLN A 129 10.06 10.96 -8.38
N HIS A 130 8.79 11.34 -8.56
CA HIS A 130 7.64 10.76 -7.88
C HIS A 130 6.49 10.65 -8.88
N LEU A 131 6.50 9.58 -9.66
CA LEU A 131 5.74 9.43 -10.89
C LEU A 131 4.47 8.56 -10.73
N GLU A 132 3.84 8.59 -9.56
CA GLU A 132 2.61 7.81 -9.37
C GLU A 132 1.52 8.18 -10.36
N LYS A 133 1.34 9.46 -10.67
CA LYS A 133 0.37 9.93 -11.68
C LYS A 133 0.71 9.52 -13.11
N ARG A 134 1.95 9.09 -13.38
CA ARG A 134 2.34 8.54 -14.66
C ARG A 134 1.94 7.08 -14.80
N TYR A 135 2.14 6.29 -13.74
CA TYR A 135 2.02 4.84 -13.79
C TYR A 135 0.68 4.30 -13.31
N PHE A 136 -0.12 5.09 -12.60
CA PHE A 136 -1.38 4.63 -12.04
C PHE A 136 -2.54 5.51 -12.45
N LEU A 137 -3.69 4.89 -12.57
CA LEU A 137 -4.99 5.56 -12.60
C LEU A 137 -5.48 5.84 -11.18
N GLU A 138 -6.33 6.84 -11.03
CA GLU A 138 -7.03 7.11 -9.79
C GLU A 138 -7.96 5.92 -9.45
N GLY A 139 -7.98 5.54 -8.17
CA GLY A 139 -8.79 4.42 -7.70
C GLY A 139 -10.29 4.65 -7.87
N ASP A 140 -10.99 3.62 -8.26
CA ASP A 140 -12.41 3.60 -8.61
C ASP A 140 -13.30 2.90 -7.56
N THR A 141 -12.71 2.46 -6.45
CA THR A 141 -13.41 1.70 -5.39
C THR A 141 -14.13 2.60 -4.36
N GLY A 142 -13.91 3.91 -4.39
CA GLY A 142 -14.27 4.80 -3.29
C GLY A 142 -13.50 4.44 -2.01
N PHE A 143 -14.11 4.67 -0.84
CA PHE A 143 -13.51 4.34 0.47
C PHE A 143 -14.36 3.30 1.20
N PRO A 144 -14.38 2.04 0.77
CA PRO A 144 -15.19 0.99 1.37
C PRO A 144 -14.62 0.53 2.72
N VAL A 145 -15.50 -0.07 3.52
CA VAL A 145 -15.15 -0.77 4.75
C VAL A 145 -15.64 -2.22 4.72
N TRP A 146 -14.99 -3.10 5.46
CA TRP A 146 -15.29 -4.52 5.48
C TRP A 146 -15.46 -5.00 6.92
N ARG A 147 -16.57 -5.70 7.19
CA ARG A 147 -16.75 -6.38 8.47
C ARG A 147 -16.03 -7.72 8.41
N THR A 148 -14.94 -7.81 9.17
CA THR A 148 -14.12 -9.03 9.29
C THR A 148 -13.41 -9.05 10.64
N GLN A 149 -13.10 -10.24 11.16
CA GLN A 149 -12.38 -10.40 12.44
C GLN A 149 -13.02 -9.65 13.63
N ASP A 150 -14.35 -9.65 13.66
CA ASP A 150 -15.18 -8.99 14.66
C ASP A 150 -15.04 -7.45 14.72
N ALA A 151 -14.48 -6.84 13.66
CA ALA A 151 -14.34 -5.40 13.51
C ALA A 151 -14.76 -4.90 12.13
N ILE A 152 -15.03 -3.61 12.01
CA ILE A 152 -15.22 -2.91 10.73
C ILE A 152 -13.89 -2.28 10.36
N MET A 153 -13.26 -2.79 9.31
CA MET A 153 -11.94 -2.40 8.87
C MET A 153 -11.97 -1.61 7.57
N GLY A 154 -11.15 -0.56 7.48
CA GLY A 154 -10.92 0.22 6.27
C GLY A 154 -9.47 0.15 5.81
N MET A 155 -9.21 0.47 4.56
CA MET A 155 -7.86 0.63 4.01
C MET A 155 -7.70 1.98 3.35
N CYS A 156 -6.51 2.57 3.52
CA CYS A 156 -6.06 3.68 2.69
C CYS A 156 -4.55 3.52 2.41
N ILE A 157 -4.07 4.18 1.35
CA ILE A 157 -2.70 4.01 0.88
C ILE A 157 -1.99 5.36 0.88
N CYS A 158 -0.89 5.45 1.64
CA CYS A 158 0.09 6.52 1.61
C CYS A 158 -0.52 7.94 1.62
N ASN A 159 -0.64 8.59 0.45
CA ASN A 159 -1.12 9.97 0.33
C ASN A 159 -2.59 10.14 0.74
N ASP A 160 -3.40 9.09 0.67
CA ASP A 160 -4.81 9.12 1.10
C ASP A 160 -4.97 9.62 2.54
N ARG A 161 -4.02 9.29 3.43
CA ARG A 161 -4.06 9.71 4.85
C ARG A 161 -4.09 11.22 5.06
N ARG A 162 -3.71 12.01 4.05
CA ARG A 162 -3.65 13.47 4.14
C ARG A 162 -4.98 14.15 3.86
N TRP A 163 -5.97 13.39 3.40
CA TRP A 163 -7.26 13.89 2.98
C TRP A 163 -8.32 13.52 4.01
N PRO A 164 -8.95 14.50 4.67
CA PRO A 164 -9.94 14.24 5.73
C PRO A 164 -11.16 13.47 5.22
N GLU A 165 -11.49 13.58 3.93
CA GLU A 165 -12.59 12.87 3.29
C GLU A 165 -12.46 11.36 3.41
N VAL A 166 -11.23 10.82 3.34
CA VAL A 166 -10.95 9.38 3.46
C VAL A 166 -11.46 8.86 4.80
N TYR A 167 -11.05 9.51 5.89
CA TYR A 167 -11.46 9.13 7.23
C TYR A 167 -12.96 9.37 7.47
N ARG A 168 -13.47 10.52 7.00
CA ARG A 168 -14.88 10.87 7.18
C ARG A 168 -15.81 9.87 6.50
N VAL A 169 -15.51 9.49 5.25
CA VAL A 169 -16.35 8.53 4.51
C VAL A 169 -16.31 7.14 5.15
N MET A 170 -15.13 6.68 5.61
CA MET A 170 -15.03 5.42 6.34
C MET A 170 -15.67 5.50 7.73
N GLY A 171 -15.53 6.62 8.44
CA GLY A 171 -16.16 6.87 9.74
C GLY A 171 -17.69 6.82 9.67
N LEU A 172 -18.31 7.43 8.64
CA LEU A 172 -19.75 7.36 8.40
C LEU A 172 -20.25 5.93 8.13
N GLN A 173 -19.38 5.03 7.70
CA GLN A 173 -19.66 3.60 7.52
C GLN A 173 -19.36 2.77 8.79
N GLY A 174 -18.91 3.43 9.88
CA GLY A 174 -18.66 2.81 11.17
C GLY A 174 -17.31 2.10 11.26
N VAL A 175 -16.28 2.56 10.54
CA VAL A 175 -14.93 1.97 10.62
C VAL A 175 -14.39 2.05 12.05
N GLU A 176 -13.77 0.95 12.49
CA GLU A 176 -13.16 0.83 13.82
C GLU A 176 -11.63 0.79 13.73
N LEU A 177 -11.10 0.25 12.63
CA LEU A 177 -9.65 0.16 12.36
C LEU A 177 -9.35 0.53 10.90
N VAL A 178 -8.48 1.50 10.68
CA VAL A 178 -7.97 1.84 9.35
C VAL A 178 -6.55 1.35 9.19
N MET A 179 -6.34 0.46 8.21
CA MET A 179 -5.02 -0.01 7.82
C MET A 179 -4.40 0.95 6.82
N LEU A 180 -3.15 1.33 7.07
CA LEU A 180 -2.42 2.30 6.27
C LEU A 180 -1.04 1.76 5.88
N GLY A 181 -0.87 1.39 4.61
CA GLY A 181 0.43 1.07 4.02
C GLY A 181 1.02 2.30 3.32
N TYR A 182 2.29 2.63 3.59
CA TYR A 182 2.95 3.74 2.92
C TYR A 182 4.48 3.59 2.84
N ASN A 183 5.07 4.29 1.85
CA ASN A 183 6.51 4.42 1.60
C ASN A 183 6.89 5.90 1.51
N THR A 184 6.76 6.65 2.60
CA THR A 184 7.07 8.08 2.60
C THR A 184 8.55 8.31 2.87
N PRO A 185 9.31 8.90 1.92
CA PRO A 185 10.72 9.23 2.14
C PRO A 185 10.88 10.39 3.11
N SER A 186 12.04 10.47 3.77
CA SER A 186 12.40 11.57 4.66
C SER A 186 12.58 12.91 3.94
N VAL A 187 12.92 12.87 2.65
CA VAL A 187 13.07 14.06 1.80
C VAL A 187 11.85 14.24 0.93
N ASN A 188 11.32 15.46 0.83
CA ASN A 188 10.26 15.82 -0.10
C ASN A 188 10.85 16.08 -1.50
N SER A 189 10.34 15.42 -2.54
CA SER A 189 10.86 15.59 -3.90
C SER A 189 10.60 16.99 -4.49
N GLN A 190 9.58 17.70 -4.00
CA GLN A 190 9.24 19.06 -4.45
C GLN A 190 9.88 20.14 -3.60
N MET A 191 10.09 19.86 -2.31
CA MET A 191 10.62 20.78 -1.31
C MET A 191 11.72 20.08 -0.53
N SER A 192 12.88 19.90 -1.16
CA SER A 192 14.00 19.13 -0.58
C SER A 192 14.59 19.76 0.69
N ASP A 193 14.31 21.03 0.93
CA ASP A 193 14.70 21.81 2.13
C ASP A 193 13.65 21.74 3.26
N GLU A 194 12.50 21.08 3.06
CA GLU A 194 11.52 20.88 4.11
C GLU A 194 12.12 20.06 5.26
N ALA A 195 12.09 20.62 6.47
CA ALA A 195 12.65 19.98 7.65
C ALA A 195 11.93 18.67 7.98
N LEU A 196 12.69 17.62 8.35
CA LEU A 196 12.16 16.29 8.63
C LEU A 196 11.12 16.28 9.76
N ASP A 197 11.32 17.07 10.81
CA ASP A 197 10.40 17.18 11.94
C ASP A 197 9.03 17.73 11.52
N LYS A 198 8.99 18.70 10.60
CA LYS A 198 7.73 19.19 10.02
C LYS A 198 7.00 18.12 9.21
N ARG A 199 7.73 17.34 8.43
CA ARG A 199 7.15 16.23 7.66
C ARG A 199 6.56 15.16 8.58
N LEU A 200 7.26 14.79 9.63
CA LEU A 200 6.79 13.84 10.64
C LEU A 200 5.55 14.38 11.34
N TYR A 201 5.61 15.63 11.81
CA TYR A 201 4.48 16.30 12.45
C TYR A 201 3.22 16.30 11.58
N HIS A 202 3.30 16.68 10.30
CA HIS A 202 2.15 16.70 9.41
C HIS A 202 1.59 15.28 9.14
N SER A 203 2.47 14.27 9.08
CA SER A 203 2.04 12.87 8.95
C SER A 203 1.29 12.40 10.19
N GLU A 204 1.81 12.66 11.38
CA GLU A 204 1.19 12.28 12.65
C GLU A 204 -0.11 13.05 12.87
N LEU A 205 -0.11 14.36 12.61
CA LEU A 205 -1.30 15.21 12.74
C LEU A 205 -2.46 14.68 11.89
N SER A 206 -2.22 14.37 10.62
CA SER A 206 -3.30 13.92 9.72
C SER A 206 -3.90 12.58 10.16
N MET A 207 -3.08 11.65 10.64
CA MET A 207 -3.55 10.35 11.13
C MET A 207 -4.26 10.46 12.48
N THR A 208 -3.70 11.21 13.43
CA THR A 208 -4.30 11.39 14.76
C THR A 208 -5.59 12.18 14.69
N ALA A 209 -5.64 13.26 13.88
CA ALA A 209 -6.87 14.02 13.66
C ALA A 209 -7.94 13.15 12.97
N GLY A 210 -7.56 12.37 11.96
CA GLY A 210 -8.46 11.44 11.28
C GLY A 210 -9.10 10.44 12.25
N ALA A 211 -8.29 9.82 13.12
CA ALA A 211 -8.78 8.89 14.14
C ALA A 211 -9.64 9.56 15.22
N TYR A 212 -9.26 10.77 15.67
CA TYR A 212 -9.97 11.48 16.74
C TYR A 212 -11.34 12.01 16.29
N GLN A 213 -11.46 12.42 15.04
CA GLN A 213 -12.66 13.11 14.51
C GLN A 213 -13.72 12.16 13.94
N ASN A 214 -13.41 10.89 13.77
CA ASN A 214 -14.24 9.92 13.08
C ASN A 214 -14.36 8.60 13.84
#